data_eac776a06c3ba20914d3389eb6355b4a
#
_entry.id   eac776a06c3ba20914d3389eb6355b4a
#
_cell.length_a   1.000
_cell.length_b   1.000
_cell.length_c   1.000
_cell.angle_alpha   90.00
_cell.angle_beta   90.00
_cell.angle_gamma   90.00
#
_symmetry.space_group_name_H-M   'P 1'
#
loop_
_entity.id
_entity.type
_entity.pdbx_description
1 polymer ?
#
loop_
_entity_poly.entity_id
_entity_poly.type
_entity_poly.pdbx_seq_one_letter_code
_entity_poly.pdbx_strand_id
1 'polypeptide(L)'
;MADYKNTIDFIKSVYGNKGFTPLAVPVFAGNEKAYLNECIDTTFVSSVGKFVDRFEENMAKYTGAKRAVVCVSGTNALHMSLLLAGVKKDDEVLTQALTFIATCNALSYIGAHPVFLDVDISTMGLSPDAMKEWLQKNAEVRKNSRIGELPKSQDFAFGEDEFACYNKHTGRRIKACVPMHSFGHPVRIEEIATLCKEWHIELVEDAAESIGSTYKGQHTGTFGRIGAISFNGNKTITTGGGGMMLFMDEELGAYAKHITTQAKIPHRWEFRHDHIGFNYRMPNINAALGCAQLENLDKYVASKRKVAAEYIEHFKNVDGIDFFVEPENTFSNLSLIHISEPTRQEAIS
;
A
#
# COMPACT_ATOMS: atom_id res chain seq x y z
N MET A 1 33.11 16.97 -16.83
CA MET A 1 32.35 15.79 -16.43
C MET A 1 32.67 15.51 -14.96
N ALA A 2 31.70 15.43 -14.10
CA ALA A 2 31.92 15.06 -12.70
C ALA A 2 32.56 13.67 -12.63
N ASP A 3 33.57 13.51 -11.79
CA ASP A 3 34.23 12.21 -11.60
C ASP A 3 33.42 11.36 -10.59
N TYR A 4 32.57 10.50 -11.11
CA TYR A 4 31.75 9.58 -10.29
C TYR A 4 32.51 8.30 -9.87
N LYS A 5 33.81 8.21 -10.10
CA LYS A 5 34.57 6.99 -9.83
C LYS A 5 34.48 6.55 -8.38
N ASN A 6 34.66 7.47 -7.43
CA ASN A 6 34.57 7.16 -6.01
C ASN A 6 33.18 6.65 -5.60
N THR A 7 32.13 7.27 -6.12
CA THR A 7 30.73 6.82 -5.91
C THR A 7 30.50 5.40 -6.45
N ILE A 8 30.96 5.14 -7.68
CA ILE A 8 30.84 3.82 -8.32
C ILE A 8 31.64 2.77 -7.56
N ASP A 9 32.85 3.07 -7.13
CA ASP A 9 33.71 2.15 -6.38
C ASP A 9 33.12 1.85 -5.00
N PHE A 10 32.55 2.85 -4.31
CA PHE A 10 31.80 2.64 -3.08
C PHE A 10 30.60 1.72 -3.29
N ILE A 11 29.72 2.01 -4.26
CA ILE A 11 28.54 1.18 -4.55
C ILE A 11 28.98 -0.27 -4.83
N LYS A 12 30.00 -0.47 -5.65
CA LYS A 12 30.56 -1.80 -5.94
C LYS A 12 31.07 -2.50 -4.70
N SER A 13 31.70 -1.78 -3.77
CA SER A 13 32.20 -2.36 -2.51
C SER A 13 31.08 -2.86 -1.62
N VAL A 14 29.98 -2.10 -1.50
CA VAL A 14 28.79 -2.47 -0.74
C VAL A 14 28.15 -3.76 -1.28
N TYR A 15 28.13 -3.96 -2.59
CA TYR A 15 27.52 -5.10 -3.26
C TYR A 15 28.51 -6.22 -3.66
N GLY A 16 29.75 -6.16 -3.19
CA GLY A 16 30.76 -7.21 -3.40
C GLY A 16 31.40 -7.25 -4.78
N ASN A 17 31.55 -6.09 -5.43
CA ASN A 17 32.28 -5.93 -6.72
C ASN A 17 31.82 -6.86 -7.85
N LYS A 18 30.54 -7.17 -7.93
CA LYS A 18 29.96 -7.96 -9.02
C LYS A 18 29.92 -7.12 -10.30
N GLY A 19 30.12 -7.77 -11.45
CA GLY A 19 30.14 -7.09 -12.75
C GLY A 19 28.83 -6.36 -13.09
N PHE A 20 27.68 -6.89 -12.64
CA PHE A 20 26.38 -6.25 -12.74
C PHE A 20 25.71 -6.26 -11.35
N THR A 21 25.26 -5.09 -10.90
CA THR A 21 24.51 -4.93 -9.66
C THR A 21 23.08 -4.50 -10.00
N PRO A 22 22.09 -5.38 -9.88
CA PRO A 22 20.70 -5.04 -10.12
C PRO A 22 20.17 -4.12 -9.01
N LEU A 23 19.22 -3.24 -9.35
CA LEU A 23 18.60 -2.30 -8.40
C LEU A 23 17.86 -3.00 -7.26
N ALA A 24 17.18 -4.10 -7.57
CA ALA A 24 16.49 -4.92 -6.58
C ALA A 24 16.50 -6.38 -7.01
N VAL A 25 16.82 -7.28 -6.08
CA VAL A 25 16.80 -8.73 -6.29
C VAL A 25 16.11 -9.38 -5.09
N PRO A 26 15.11 -10.24 -5.32
CA PRO A 26 14.54 -11.05 -4.26
C PRO A 26 15.61 -11.96 -3.63
N VAL A 27 15.55 -12.10 -2.32
CA VAL A 27 16.42 -13.02 -1.57
C VAL A 27 15.58 -14.17 -1.04
N PHE A 28 16.00 -15.40 -1.34
CA PHE A 28 15.35 -16.64 -0.92
C PHE A 28 16.31 -17.43 -0.02
N ALA A 29 16.27 -17.12 1.27
CA ALA A 29 17.21 -17.66 2.26
C ALA A 29 16.53 -18.49 3.36
N GLY A 30 15.24 -18.77 3.20
CA GLY A 30 14.43 -19.47 4.19
C GLY A 30 13.75 -20.74 3.65
N ASN A 31 12.51 -20.91 4.00
CA ASN A 31 11.69 -22.10 3.72
C ASN A 31 11.02 -22.08 2.34
N GLU A 32 11.36 -21.13 1.46
CA GLU A 32 10.67 -20.92 0.18
C GLU A 32 10.57 -22.21 -0.64
N LYS A 33 11.71 -22.90 -0.84
CA LYS A 33 11.73 -24.14 -1.62
C LYS A 33 10.93 -25.26 -0.96
N ALA A 34 11.00 -25.37 0.37
CA ALA A 34 10.28 -26.40 1.11
C ALA A 34 8.75 -26.21 0.97
N TYR A 35 8.26 -24.98 1.16
CA TYR A 35 6.82 -24.67 1.08
C TYR A 35 6.29 -24.76 -0.35
N LEU A 36 7.09 -24.35 -1.36
CA LEU A 36 6.73 -24.51 -2.76
C LEU A 36 6.64 -26.00 -3.17
N ASN A 37 7.62 -26.81 -2.75
CA ASN A 37 7.58 -28.26 -3.00
C ASN A 37 6.36 -28.89 -2.35
N GLU A 38 6.02 -28.53 -1.12
CA GLU A 38 4.82 -29.02 -0.46
C GLU A 38 3.54 -28.69 -1.25
N CYS A 39 3.43 -27.49 -1.82
CA CYS A 39 2.28 -27.14 -2.68
C CYS A 39 2.20 -28.05 -3.91
N ILE A 40 3.35 -28.40 -4.51
CA ILE A 40 3.41 -29.26 -5.69
C ILE A 40 3.09 -30.71 -5.31
N ASP A 41 3.73 -31.23 -4.26
CA ASP A 41 3.57 -32.62 -3.80
C ASP A 41 2.13 -32.92 -3.37
N THR A 42 1.47 -31.92 -2.75
CA THR A 42 0.08 -32.05 -2.31
C THR A 42 -0.93 -31.63 -3.38
N THR A 43 -0.48 -31.10 -4.52
CA THR A 43 -1.30 -30.56 -5.62
C THR A 43 -2.13 -29.32 -5.28
N PHE A 44 -2.01 -28.75 -4.07
CA PHE A 44 -2.69 -27.52 -3.65
C PHE A 44 -1.96 -26.27 -4.14
N VAL A 45 -2.02 -26.00 -5.44
CA VAL A 45 -1.30 -24.88 -6.08
C VAL A 45 -2.19 -23.64 -6.30
N SER A 46 -3.52 -23.81 -6.40
CA SER A 46 -4.48 -22.76 -6.69
C SER A 46 -4.89 -21.96 -5.43
N SER A 47 -6.00 -21.27 -5.48
CA SER A 47 -6.46 -20.32 -4.47
C SER A 47 -7.09 -20.95 -3.20
N VAL A 48 -7.02 -22.26 -3.07
CA VAL A 48 -7.41 -23.02 -1.88
C VAL A 48 -6.19 -23.73 -1.34
N GLY A 49 -5.88 -23.51 -0.08
CA GLY A 49 -4.75 -24.20 0.55
C GLY A 49 -4.35 -23.51 1.85
N LYS A 50 -3.69 -24.29 2.73
CA LYS A 50 -3.30 -23.86 4.09
C LYS A 50 -2.37 -22.64 4.13
N PHE A 51 -1.58 -22.41 3.07
CA PHE A 51 -0.64 -21.29 3.05
C PHE A 51 -1.36 -19.95 2.85
N VAL A 52 -2.51 -19.92 2.18
CA VAL A 52 -3.33 -18.73 2.07
C VAL A 52 -3.78 -18.27 3.45
N ASP A 53 -4.39 -19.17 4.23
CA ASP A 53 -4.90 -18.84 5.56
C ASP A 53 -3.74 -18.49 6.51
N ARG A 54 -2.67 -19.29 6.50
CA ARG A 54 -1.46 -19.04 7.30
C ARG A 54 -0.82 -17.69 6.99
N PHE A 55 -0.76 -17.28 5.73
CA PHE A 55 -0.17 -16.01 5.34
C PHE A 55 -1.04 -14.84 5.82
N GLU A 56 -2.37 -14.92 5.66
CA GLU A 56 -3.32 -13.93 6.18
C GLU A 56 -3.22 -13.80 7.70
N GLU A 57 -3.24 -14.91 8.45
CA GLU A 57 -3.12 -14.91 9.90
C GLU A 57 -1.79 -14.32 10.39
N ASN A 58 -0.67 -14.74 9.80
CA ASN A 58 0.65 -14.27 10.17
C ASN A 58 0.83 -12.78 9.86
N MET A 59 0.29 -12.30 8.73
CA MET A 59 0.33 -10.88 8.38
C MET A 59 -0.54 -10.03 9.30
N ALA A 60 -1.74 -10.49 9.64
CA ALA A 60 -2.59 -9.82 10.63
C ALA A 60 -1.87 -9.69 11.99
N LYS A 61 -1.23 -10.79 12.44
CA LYS A 61 -0.43 -10.79 13.67
C LYS A 61 0.78 -9.86 13.60
N TYR A 62 1.50 -9.85 12.48
CA TYR A 62 2.70 -9.03 12.30
C TYR A 62 2.37 -7.54 12.29
N THR A 63 1.31 -7.16 11.58
CA THR A 63 0.92 -5.74 11.40
C THR A 63 0.05 -5.21 12.53
N GLY A 64 -0.55 -6.08 13.35
CA GLY A 64 -1.55 -5.72 14.34
C GLY A 64 -2.95 -5.47 13.75
N ALA A 65 -3.16 -5.75 12.47
CA ALA A 65 -4.48 -5.73 11.88
C ALA A 65 -5.36 -6.82 12.47
N LYS A 66 -6.68 -6.59 12.57
CA LYS A 66 -7.62 -7.62 13.01
C LYS A 66 -7.81 -8.71 11.96
N ARG A 67 -7.72 -8.33 10.69
CA ARG A 67 -7.81 -9.26 9.57
C ARG A 67 -6.95 -8.80 8.40
N ALA A 68 -6.37 -9.77 7.69
CA ALA A 68 -5.67 -9.57 6.43
C ALA A 68 -6.32 -10.44 5.35
N VAL A 69 -6.40 -9.95 4.12
CA VAL A 69 -7.00 -10.66 2.97
C VAL A 69 -6.07 -10.54 1.79
N VAL A 70 -5.55 -11.66 1.30
CA VAL A 70 -4.63 -11.71 0.16
C VAL A 70 -5.32 -11.41 -1.17
N CYS A 71 -4.57 -10.75 -2.07
CA CYS A 71 -4.95 -10.47 -3.45
C CYS A 71 -3.83 -10.87 -4.42
N VAL A 72 -4.14 -10.96 -5.71
CA VAL A 72 -3.17 -11.32 -6.76
C VAL A 72 -2.15 -10.22 -7.05
N SER A 73 -2.42 -8.97 -6.67
CA SER A 73 -1.48 -7.85 -6.79
C SER A 73 -1.83 -6.70 -5.83
N GLY A 74 -0.88 -5.79 -5.57
CA GLY A 74 -1.14 -4.57 -4.81
C GLY A 74 -2.16 -3.65 -5.49
N THR A 75 -2.18 -3.59 -6.82
CA THR A 75 -3.18 -2.82 -7.57
C THR A 75 -4.60 -3.35 -7.33
N ASN A 76 -4.77 -4.67 -7.30
CA ASN A 76 -6.06 -5.27 -6.97
C ASN A 76 -6.44 -5.04 -5.50
N ALA A 77 -5.47 -5.04 -4.58
CA ALA A 77 -5.71 -4.69 -3.19
C ALA A 77 -6.19 -3.23 -3.06
N LEU A 78 -5.55 -2.26 -3.73
CA LEU A 78 -5.99 -0.87 -3.77
C LEU A 78 -7.38 -0.71 -4.40
N HIS A 79 -7.63 -1.36 -5.55
CA HIS A 79 -8.93 -1.34 -6.21
C HIS A 79 -10.06 -1.82 -5.29
N MET A 80 -9.84 -2.97 -4.64
CA MET A 80 -10.81 -3.50 -3.69
C MET A 80 -10.96 -2.62 -2.45
N SER A 81 -9.87 -2.08 -1.92
CA SER A 81 -9.90 -1.16 -0.77
C SER A 81 -10.74 0.08 -1.04
N LEU A 82 -10.63 0.64 -2.24
CA LEU A 82 -11.41 1.80 -2.66
C LEU A 82 -12.91 1.47 -2.82
N LEU A 83 -13.23 0.32 -3.44
CA LEU A 83 -14.62 -0.15 -3.52
C LEU A 83 -15.22 -0.37 -2.14
N LEU A 84 -14.49 -1.03 -1.24
CA LEU A 84 -14.91 -1.29 0.14
C LEU A 84 -15.01 -0.01 0.99
N ALA A 85 -14.22 1.01 0.68
CA ALA A 85 -14.36 2.34 1.26
C ALA A 85 -15.57 3.12 0.70
N GLY A 86 -16.29 2.55 -0.26
CA GLY A 86 -17.49 3.14 -0.85
C GLY A 86 -17.24 4.18 -1.93
N VAL A 87 -16.06 4.14 -2.56
CA VAL A 87 -15.76 4.96 -3.75
C VAL A 87 -16.57 4.43 -4.92
N LYS A 88 -17.28 5.33 -5.60
CA LYS A 88 -18.16 5.05 -6.74
C LYS A 88 -17.69 5.86 -7.96
N LYS A 89 -18.24 5.52 -9.11
CA LYS A 89 -18.04 6.30 -10.33
C LYS A 89 -18.34 7.78 -10.08
N ASP A 90 -17.52 8.65 -10.65
CA ASP A 90 -17.58 10.11 -10.56
C ASP A 90 -17.29 10.70 -9.15
N ASP A 91 -16.93 9.89 -8.16
CA ASP A 91 -16.34 10.41 -6.92
C ASP A 91 -14.95 10.97 -7.16
N GLU A 92 -14.53 11.89 -6.32
CA GLU A 92 -13.16 12.38 -6.22
C GLU A 92 -12.45 11.70 -5.06
N VAL A 93 -11.15 11.46 -5.24
CA VAL A 93 -10.27 10.86 -4.23
C VAL A 93 -9.01 11.69 -4.11
N LEU A 94 -8.72 12.16 -2.89
CA LEU A 94 -7.50 12.91 -2.59
C LEU A 94 -6.30 11.97 -2.61
N THR A 95 -5.23 12.34 -3.28
CA THR A 95 -3.97 11.59 -3.30
C THR A 95 -2.81 12.52 -3.62
N GLN A 96 -1.59 12.00 -3.61
CA GLN A 96 -0.37 12.74 -3.96
C GLN A 96 0.09 12.45 -5.39
N ALA A 97 0.79 13.42 -6.02
CA ALA A 97 1.35 13.22 -7.36
C ALA A 97 2.60 12.33 -7.34
N LEU A 98 3.39 12.37 -6.26
CA LEU A 98 4.52 11.45 -6.06
C LEU A 98 4.01 10.09 -5.58
N THR A 99 3.51 9.29 -6.51
CA THR A 99 2.96 7.94 -6.25
C THR A 99 3.28 7.00 -7.39
N PHE A 100 3.17 5.70 -7.16
CA PHE A 100 3.19 4.75 -8.26
C PHE A 100 1.86 4.80 -9.02
N ILE A 101 1.90 4.65 -10.33
CA ILE A 101 0.71 4.77 -11.21
C ILE A 101 -0.45 3.84 -10.81
N ALA A 102 -0.17 2.76 -10.07
CA ALA A 102 -1.19 1.81 -9.62
C ALA A 102 -2.28 2.46 -8.76
N THR A 103 -1.94 3.46 -7.93
CA THR A 103 -2.90 4.23 -7.13
C THR A 103 -3.94 4.90 -8.03
N CYS A 104 -3.48 5.63 -9.07
CA CYS A 104 -4.37 6.31 -10.00
C CYS A 104 -5.12 5.33 -10.91
N ASN A 105 -4.48 4.22 -11.32
CA ASN A 105 -5.15 3.19 -12.11
C ASN A 105 -6.30 2.55 -11.34
N ALA A 106 -6.11 2.25 -10.05
CA ALA A 106 -7.17 1.69 -9.21
C ALA A 106 -8.40 2.61 -9.13
N LEU A 107 -8.20 3.94 -9.07
CA LEU A 107 -9.27 4.93 -9.16
C LEU A 107 -9.96 4.90 -10.54
N SER A 108 -9.15 4.85 -11.61
CA SER A 108 -9.66 4.83 -12.97
C SER A 108 -10.51 3.58 -13.27
N TYR A 109 -10.19 2.43 -12.67
CA TYR A 109 -10.99 1.20 -12.82
C TYR A 109 -12.41 1.36 -12.25
N ILE A 110 -12.58 2.21 -11.24
CA ILE A 110 -13.89 2.53 -10.64
C ILE A 110 -14.59 3.64 -11.42
N GLY A 111 -13.85 4.42 -12.22
CA GLY A 111 -14.33 5.66 -12.85
C GLY A 111 -14.36 6.84 -11.88
N ALA A 112 -13.54 6.80 -10.83
CA ALA A 112 -13.31 7.89 -9.90
C ALA A 112 -12.19 8.82 -10.40
N HIS A 113 -12.13 10.04 -9.87
CA HIS A 113 -11.20 11.07 -10.29
C HIS A 113 -10.17 11.36 -9.21
N PRO A 114 -8.84 11.27 -9.49
CA PRO A 114 -7.82 11.69 -8.56
C PRO A 114 -7.81 13.22 -8.41
N VAL A 115 -7.69 13.69 -7.18
CA VAL A 115 -7.37 15.08 -6.84
C VAL A 115 -5.98 15.09 -6.23
N PHE A 116 -5.03 15.62 -6.97
CA PHE A 116 -3.64 15.65 -6.55
C PHE A 116 -3.36 16.79 -5.59
N LEU A 117 -2.78 16.44 -4.47
CA LEU A 117 -2.30 17.37 -3.45
C LEU A 117 -0.78 17.28 -3.35
N ASP A 118 -0.17 18.32 -2.78
CA ASP A 118 1.27 18.37 -2.65
C ASP A 118 1.80 17.41 -1.59
N VAL A 119 3.09 17.11 -1.67
CA VAL A 119 3.79 16.24 -0.73
C VAL A 119 4.48 17.06 0.36
N ASP A 120 4.63 16.43 1.51
CA ASP A 120 5.46 16.97 2.60
C ASP A 120 6.92 16.59 2.34
N ILE A 121 7.79 17.58 2.27
CA ILE A 121 9.22 17.35 2.04
C ILE A 121 9.86 16.50 3.14
N SER A 122 9.29 16.50 4.35
CA SER A 122 9.80 15.71 5.47
C SER A 122 9.44 14.23 5.39
N THR A 123 8.45 13.85 4.57
CA THR A 123 7.98 12.46 4.46
C THR A 123 7.95 11.93 3.02
N MET A 124 8.12 12.80 2.02
CA MET A 124 7.89 12.50 0.59
C MET A 124 6.49 11.95 0.29
N GLY A 125 5.58 12.01 1.26
CA GLY A 125 4.20 11.57 1.13
C GLY A 125 3.21 12.74 1.21
N LEU A 126 1.92 12.44 1.16
CA LEU A 126 0.86 13.44 1.18
C LEU A 126 1.03 14.42 2.35
N SER A 127 1.04 15.73 2.04
CA SER A 127 1.13 16.78 3.06
C SER A 127 -0.23 17.00 3.74
N PRO A 128 -0.35 16.80 5.06
CA PRO A 128 -1.57 17.16 5.78
C PRO A 128 -1.84 18.67 5.76
N ASP A 129 -0.81 19.50 5.70
CA ASP A 129 -0.97 20.96 5.63
C ASP A 129 -1.57 21.36 4.27
N ALA A 130 -1.03 20.84 3.16
CA ALA A 130 -1.60 21.06 1.83
C ALA A 130 -3.03 20.50 1.72
N MET A 131 -3.30 19.34 2.33
CA MET A 131 -4.64 18.75 2.38
C MET A 131 -5.61 19.67 3.12
N LYS A 132 -5.22 20.17 4.29
CA LYS A 132 -6.04 21.10 5.10
C LYS A 132 -6.36 22.37 4.36
N GLU A 133 -5.34 23.01 3.77
CA GLU A 133 -5.53 24.24 3.00
C GLU A 133 -6.46 24.02 1.81
N TRP A 134 -6.24 22.94 1.06
CA TRP A 134 -7.06 22.60 -0.09
C TRP A 134 -8.52 22.36 0.29
N LEU A 135 -8.78 21.58 1.36
CA LEU A 135 -10.13 21.28 1.84
C LEU A 135 -10.86 22.53 2.29
N GLN A 136 -10.23 23.39 3.07
CA GLN A 136 -10.83 24.66 3.53
C GLN A 136 -11.27 25.55 2.35
N LYS A 137 -10.46 25.61 1.32
CA LYS A 137 -10.69 26.45 0.15
C LYS A 137 -11.72 25.85 -0.81
N ASN A 138 -11.61 24.57 -1.10
CA ASN A 138 -12.28 23.93 -2.25
C ASN A 138 -13.39 22.96 -1.87
N ALA A 139 -13.54 22.58 -0.60
CA ALA A 139 -14.51 21.57 -0.17
C ALA A 139 -15.54 22.13 0.81
N GLU A 140 -16.67 21.45 0.89
CA GLU A 140 -17.74 21.68 1.86
C GLU A 140 -18.30 20.35 2.36
N VAL A 141 -18.72 20.30 3.63
CA VAL A 141 -19.47 19.16 4.18
C VAL A 141 -20.96 19.50 4.12
N ARG A 142 -21.74 18.61 3.51
CA ARG A 142 -23.20 18.77 3.41
C ARG A 142 -23.89 17.41 3.49
N LYS A 143 -25.22 17.44 3.56
CA LYS A 143 -26.01 16.19 3.58
C LYS A 143 -25.69 15.32 2.37
N ASN A 144 -25.44 14.05 2.62
CA ASN A 144 -25.08 13.10 1.57
C ASN A 144 -26.28 12.84 0.64
N SER A 145 -26.17 13.31 -0.59
CA SER A 145 -27.22 13.16 -1.60
C SER A 145 -27.26 11.79 -2.26
N ARG A 146 -26.28 10.92 -2.00
CA ARG A 146 -26.12 9.59 -2.62
C ARG A 146 -26.58 8.43 -1.74
N ILE A 147 -27.17 8.73 -0.57
CA ILE A 147 -27.72 7.69 0.31
C ILE A 147 -28.84 6.94 -0.44
N GLY A 148 -28.68 5.62 -0.55
CA GLY A 148 -29.69 4.75 -1.16
C GLY A 148 -29.71 4.73 -2.69
N GLU A 149 -28.74 5.32 -3.38
CA GLU A 149 -28.65 5.31 -4.86
C GLU A 149 -28.40 3.92 -5.48
N LEU A 150 -27.90 2.97 -4.70
CA LEU A 150 -27.61 1.62 -5.20
C LEU A 150 -28.44 0.56 -4.49
N PRO A 151 -28.83 -0.51 -5.21
CA PRO A 151 -29.38 -1.70 -4.56
C PRO A 151 -28.40 -2.22 -3.52
N LYS A 152 -28.91 -2.67 -2.35
CA LYS A 152 -28.08 -3.25 -1.28
C LYS A 152 -27.12 -4.36 -1.76
N SER A 153 -27.50 -5.08 -2.82
CA SER A 153 -26.68 -6.11 -3.47
C SER A 153 -25.48 -5.58 -4.26
N GLN A 154 -25.40 -4.28 -4.53
CA GLN A 154 -24.28 -3.64 -5.23
C GLN A 154 -23.55 -2.62 -4.36
N ASP A 155 -23.98 -2.45 -3.11
CA ASP A 155 -23.35 -1.55 -2.17
C ASP A 155 -22.23 -2.29 -1.44
N PHE A 156 -20.99 -2.04 -1.85
CA PHE A 156 -19.80 -2.60 -1.22
C PHE A 156 -19.41 -1.83 0.06
N ALA A 157 -20.08 -0.72 0.37
CA ALA A 157 -19.81 0.09 1.55
C ALA A 157 -20.63 -0.36 2.75
N PHE A 158 -20.00 -0.54 3.90
CA PHE A 158 -20.67 -0.70 5.19
C PHE A 158 -21.11 0.68 5.69
N GLY A 159 -22.35 1.00 5.43
CA GLY A 159 -23.00 2.25 5.82
C GLY A 159 -22.60 3.45 4.98
N GLU A 160 -23.52 4.34 4.76
CA GLU A 160 -23.26 5.66 4.20
C GLU A 160 -23.50 6.70 5.29
N ASP A 161 -22.51 7.59 5.49
CA ASP A 161 -22.66 8.68 6.45
C ASP A 161 -23.76 9.64 5.99
N GLU A 162 -24.49 10.20 6.95
CA GLU A 162 -25.51 11.22 6.70
C GLU A 162 -24.92 12.48 6.03
N PHE A 163 -23.65 12.77 6.33
CA PHE A 163 -22.90 13.88 5.76
C PHE A 163 -21.76 13.37 4.90
N ALA A 164 -21.40 14.12 3.88
CA ALA A 164 -20.28 13.81 2.99
C ALA A 164 -19.57 15.10 2.55
N CYS A 165 -18.30 14.95 2.20
CA CYS A 165 -17.48 16.02 1.64
C CYS A 165 -17.73 16.17 0.14
N TYR A 166 -17.84 17.41 -0.33
CA TYR A 166 -18.05 17.73 -1.74
C TYR A 166 -17.08 18.81 -2.19
N ASN A 167 -16.56 18.68 -3.39
CA ASN A 167 -15.78 19.72 -4.06
C ASN A 167 -16.74 20.83 -4.56
N LYS A 168 -16.52 22.06 -4.11
CA LYS A 168 -17.34 23.23 -4.46
C LYS A 168 -17.35 23.55 -5.95
N HIS A 169 -16.28 23.21 -6.68
CA HIS A 169 -16.10 23.56 -8.09
C HIS A 169 -16.67 22.50 -9.03
N THR A 170 -16.52 21.22 -8.70
CA THR A 170 -16.98 20.11 -9.55
C THR A 170 -18.36 19.59 -9.13
N GLY A 171 -18.78 19.87 -7.88
CA GLY A 171 -19.96 19.29 -7.25
C GLY A 171 -19.83 17.80 -6.92
N ARG A 172 -18.68 17.17 -7.20
CA ARG A 172 -18.44 15.74 -6.94
C ARG A 172 -18.19 15.47 -5.46
N ARG A 173 -18.59 14.28 -5.01
CA ARG A 173 -18.28 13.81 -3.66
C ARG A 173 -16.80 13.46 -3.57
N ILE A 174 -16.13 13.94 -2.52
CA ILE A 174 -14.78 13.53 -2.14
C ILE A 174 -14.95 12.39 -1.16
N LYS A 175 -14.81 11.14 -1.63
CA LYS A 175 -15.16 9.97 -0.82
C LYS A 175 -13.99 9.40 -0.04
N ALA A 176 -12.78 9.44 -0.58
CA ALA A 176 -11.61 8.86 0.06
C ALA A 176 -10.37 9.74 -0.08
N CYS A 177 -9.40 9.47 0.80
CA CYS A 177 -8.02 9.95 0.72
C CYS A 177 -7.10 8.74 0.68
N VAL A 178 -6.16 8.74 -0.26
CA VAL A 178 -5.18 7.67 -0.45
C VAL A 178 -3.77 8.24 -0.35
N PRO A 179 -3.22 8.43 0.86
CA PRO A 179 -1.80 8.72 1.03
C PRO A 179 -0.97 7.48 0.72
N MET A 180 0.15 7.65 0.04
CA MET A 180 1.16 6.61 -0.16
C MET A 180 2.32 6.84 0.83
N HIS A 181 2.75 5.77 1.49
CA HIS A 181 3.99 5.76 2.29
C HIS A 181 5.19 5.56 1.35
N SER A 182 5.59 6.66 0.69
CA SER A 182 6.59 6.63 -0.37
C SER A 182 7.93 6.10 0.14
N PHE A 183 8.53 5.17 -0.62
CA PHE A 183 9.84 4.56 -0.31
C PHE A 183 9.90 3.82 1.03
N GLY A 184 8.75 3.59 1.66
CA GLY A 184 8.65 2.97 2.98
C GLY A 184 8.65 3.96 4.13
N HIS A 185 8.72 5.26 3.87
CA HIS A 185 8.63 6.30 4.90
C HIS A 185 7.17 6.57 5.27
N PRO A 186 6.80 6.46 6.56
CA PRO A 186 5.46 6.80 7.00
C PRO A 186 5.16 8.28 6.77
N VAL A 187 4.00 8.59 6.20
CA VAL A 187 3.47 9.96 6.17
C VAL A 187 3.05 10.39 7.57
N ARG A 188 2.73 11.68 7.78
CA ARG A 188 2.12 12.22 9.02
C ARG A 188 0.68 11.73 9.14
N ILE A 189 0.54 10.42 9.30
CA ILE A 189 -0.73 9.69 9.09
C ILE A 189 -1.81 10.05 10.10
N GLU A 190 -1.46 10.35 11.37
CA GLU A 190 -2.45 10.76 12.37
C GLU A 190 -3.13 12.09 12.03
N GLU A 191 -2.38 13.02 11.45
CA GLU A 191 -2.92 14.31 11.03
C GLU A 191 -3.85 14.13 9.81
N ILE A 192 -3.44 13.29 8.85
CA ILE A 192 -4.29 12.94 7.70
C ILE A 192 -5.55 12.21 8.17
N ALA A 193 -5.44 11.26 9.10
CA ALA A 193 -6.58 10.54 9.64
C ALA A 193 -7.57 11.48 10.37
N THR A 194 -7.03 12.46 11.11
CA THR A 194 -7.84 13.49 11.78
C THR A 194 -8.61 14.33 10.76
N LEU A 195 -7.94 14.82 9.72
CA LEU A 195 -8.59 15.58 8.64
C LEU A 195 -9.65 14.74 7.91
N CYS A 196 -9.34 13.49 7.60
CA CYS A 196 -10.30 12.57 6.97
C CYS A 196 -11.58 12.43 7.82
N LYS A 197 -11.43 12.26 9.13
CA LYS A 197 -12.57 12.16 10.06
C LYS A 197 -13.38 13.46 10.13
N GLU A 198 -12.71 14.61 10.24
CA GLU A 198 -13.35 15.93 10.30
C GLU A 198 -14.16 16.25 9.02
N TRP A 199 -13.69 15.79 7.87
CA TRP A 199 -14.29 16.07 6.58
C TRP A 199 -15.14 14.92 6.02
N HIS A 200 -15.45 13.89 6.79
CA HIS A 200 -16.23 12.71 6.35
C HIS A 200 -15.64 12.04 5.10
N ILE A 201 -14.32 11.88 5.08
CA ILE A 201 -13.55 11.25 4.00
C ILE A 201 -12.99 9.93 4.54
N GLU A 202 -13.08 8.84 3.78
CA GLU A 202 -12.51 7.56 4.13
C GLU A 202 -10.99 7.55 3.91
N LEU A 203 -10.24 7.05 4.87
CA LEU A 203 -8.79 6.88 4.75
C LEU A 203 -8.46 5.47 4.27
N VAL A 204 -7.81 5.37 3.12
CA VAL A 204 -7.26 4.13 2.55
C VAL A 204 -5.76 4.32 2.39
N GLU A 205 -4.95 3.52 3.06
CA GLU A 205 -3.51 3.67 3.00
C GLU A 205 -2.89 2.87 1.85
N ASP A 206 -2.14 3.54 0.97
CA ASP A 206 -1.24 2.85 0.04
C ASP A 206 0.07 2.54 0.77
N ALA A 207 0.11 1.36 1.36
CA ALA A 207 1.24 0.82 2.10
C ALA A 207 2.07 -0.19 1.27
N ALA A 208 1.96 -0.11 -0.07
CA ALA A 208 2.61 -1.04 -1.00
C ALA A 208 4.13 -1.10 -0.87
N GLU A 209 4.76 -0.12 -0.25
CA GLU A 209 6.21 -0.04 -0.03
C GLU A 209 6.62 -0.08 1.45
N SER A 210 5.66 -0.09 2.37
CA SER A 210 5.94 0.19 3.79
C SER A 210 5.71 -1.00 4.73
N ILE A 211 5.70 -2.24 4.22
CA ILE A 211 5.63 -3.41 5.11
C ILE A 211 6.83 -3.42 6.07
N GLY A 212 6.54 -3.53 7.37
CA GLY A 212 7.55 -3.43 8.43
C GLY A 212 7.85 -2.00 8.87
N SER A 213 7.23 -0.98 8.26
CA SER A 213 7.34 0.42 8.72
C SER A 213 6.27 0.73 9.76
N THR A 214 6.63 1.60 10.72
CA THR A 214 5.71 2.02 11.78
C THR A 214 5.73 3.53 12.00
N TYR A 215 4.60 4.07 12.42
CA TYR A 215 4.46 5.43 12.93
C TYR A 215 4.04 5.35 14.40
N LYS A 216 4.83 5.90 15.30
CA LYS A 216 4.62 5.79 16.76
C LYS A 216 4.39 4.34 17.25
N GLY A 217 5.09 3.39 16.64
CA GLY A 217 4.98 1.97 16.98
C GLY A 217 3.80 1.20 16.37
N GLN A 218 2.87 1.87 15.68
CA GLN A 218 1.78 1.23 14.93
C GLN A 218 2.19 1.04 13.46
N HIS A 219 1.91 -0.14 12.90
CA HIS A 219 2.27 -0.48 11.53
C HIS A 219 1.48 0.37 10.52
N THR A 220 2.17 0.89 9.49
CA THR A 220 1.53 1.56 8.34
C THR A 220 0.54 0.62 7.65
N GLY A 221 -0.56 1.17 7.14
CA GLY A 221 -1.67 0.37 6.60
C GLY A 221 -2.69 -0.07 7.66
N THR A 222 -2.56 0.41 8.92
CA THR A 222 -3.50 0.09 10.01
C THR A 222 -4.11 1.34 10.68
N PHE A 223 -3.88 2.52 10.13
CA PHE A 223 -4.47 3.77 10.63
C PHE A 223 -5.79 4.11 9.95
N GLY A 224 -5.92 3.77 8.68
CA GLY A 224 -7.12 3.98 7.89
C GLY A 224 -8.15 2.86 8.03
N ARG A 225 -9.21 2.99 7.25
CA ARG A 225 -10.24 1.94 7.13
C ARG A 225 -9.65 0.65 6.56
N ILE A 226 -8.76 0.78 5.55
CA ILE A 226 -8.10 -0.33 4.87
C ILE A 226 -6.70 0.12 4.46
N GLY A 227 -5.72 -0.75 4.65
CA GLY A 227 -4.37 -0.59 4.11
C GLY A 227 -4.09 -1.61 3.00
N ALA A 228 -3.44 -1.17 1.92
CA ALA A 228 -3.08 -2.04 0.81
C ALA A 228 -1.57 -2.28 0.76
N ILE A 229 -1.16 -3.55 0.77
CA ILE A 229 0.23 -4.00 0.70
C ILE A 229 0.51 -4.63 -0.66
N SER A 230 1.74 -4.54 -1.14
CA SER A 230 2.20 -5.20 -2.37
C SER A 230 3.34 -6.17 -2.09
N PHE A 231 3.30 -7.33 -2.75
CA PHE A 231 4.35 -8.35 -2.74
C PHE A 231 4.92 -8.59 -4.14
N ASN A 232 5.01 -7.54 -4.95
CA ASN A 232 5.65 -7.62 -6.26
C ASN A 232 7.15 -7.98 -6.12
N GLY A 233 7.80 -8.42 -7.22
CA GLY A 233 9.18 -8.91 -7.21
C GLY A 233 10.24 -7.96 -6.65
N ASN A 234 9.98 -6.65 -6.70
CA ASN A 234 10.89 -5.60 -6.22
C ASN A 234 10.59 -5.10 -4.80
N LYS A 235 9.57 -5.64 -4.11
CA LYS A 235 9.19 -5.19 -2.77
C LYS A 235 10.08 -5.82 -1.69
N THR A 236 9.96 -5.35 -0.46
CA THR A 236 10.77 -5.81 0.69
C THR A 236 10.68 -7.31 0.90
N ILE A 237 9.49 -7.88 0.73
CA ILE A 237 9.25 -9.32 0.57
C ILE A 237 8.40 -9.54 -0.69
N THR A 238 8.54 -10.70 -1.30
CA THR A 238 7.84 -11.01 -2.54
C THR A 238 7.11 -12.35 -2.51
N THR A 239 6.00 -12.40 -3.24
CA THR A 239 5.29 -13.64 -3.60
C THR A 239 5.39 -13.94 -5.09
N GLY A 240 6.35 -13.30 -5.81
CA GLY A 240 6.43 -13.30 -7.28
C GLY A 240 5.46 -12.29 -7.90
N GLY A 241 4.26 -12.25 -7.44
CA GLY A 241 3.20 -11.27 -7.64
C GLY A 241 2.16 -11.49 -6.57
N GLY A 242 1.67 -10.41 -5.96
CA GLY A 242 0.72 -10.50 -4.86
C GLY A 242 0.43 -9.15 -4.23
N GLY A 243 -0.63 -9.13 -3.45
CA GLY A 243 -1.02 -8.01 -2.62
C GLY A 243 -1.83 -8.48 -1.43
N MET A 244 -2.18 -7.57 -0.56
CA MET A 244 -2.98 -7.85 0.63
C MET A 244 -3.69 -6.60 1.08
N MET A 245 -4.90 -6.76 1.57
CA MET A 245 -5.64 -5.73 2.32
C MET A 245 -5.54 -6.01 3.80
N LEU A 246 -5.32 -4.96 4.60
CA LEU A 246 -5.29 -4.98 6.06
C LEU A 246 -6.54 -4.27 6.59
N PHE A 247 -7.22 -4.88 7.56
CA PHE A 247 -8.46 -4.36 8.14
C PHE A 247 -8.36 -4.24 9.66
N MET A 248 -8.82 -3.10 10.19
CA MET A 248 -9.06 -2.93 11.63
C MET A 248 -10.52 -3.28 12.02
N ASP A 249 -11.34 -3.64 11.03
CA ASP A 249 -12.72 -4.12 11.17
C ASP A 249 -12.79 -5.56 10.66
N GLU A 250 -13.14 -6.49 11.56
CA GLU A 250 -13.20 -7.93 11.27
C GLU A 250 -14.33 -8.26 10.28
N GLU A 251 -15.48 -7.61 10.38
CA GLU A 251 -16.64 -7.86 9.51
C GLU A 251 -16.38 -7.38 8.10
N LEU A 252 -15.78 -6.18 7.96
CA LEU A 252 -15.35 -5.64 6.66
C LEU A 252 -14.32 -6.55 6.00
N GLY A 253 -13.36 -7.06 6.77
CA GLY A 253 -12.37 -8.01 6.27
C GLY A 253 -12.97 -9.35 5.85
N ALA A 254 -13.96 -9.87 6.58
CA ALA A 254 -14.70 -11.06 6.19
C ALA A 254 -15.48 -10.87 4.88
N TYR A 255 -16.12 -9.72 4.74
CA TYR A 255 -16.80 -9.34 3.51
C TYR A 255 -15.84 -9.18 2.34
N ALA A 256 -14.68 -8.55 2.56
CA ALA A 256 -13.62 -8.45 1.57
C ALA A 256 -13.17 -9.84 1.05
N LYS A 257 -12.99 -10.79 1.95
CA LYS A 257 -12.66 -12.18 1.58
C LYS A 257 -13.75 -12.80 0.72
N HIS A 258 -15.02 -12.57 1.05
CA HIS A 258 -16.17 -13.07 0.29
C HIS A 258 -16.20 -12.51 -1.13
N ILE A 259 -16.10 -11.19 -1.30
CA ILE A 259 -16.20 -10.60 -2.65
C ILE A 259 -14.95 -10.83 -3.50
N THR A 260 -13.76 -10.94 -2.92
CA THR A 260 -12.53 -11.28 -3.66
C THR A 260 -12.49 -12.74 -4.10
N THR A 261 -13.35 -13.58 -3.52
CA THR A 261 -13.55 -14.98 -3.90
C THR A 261 -14.83 -15.19 -4.71
N GLN A 262 -15.19 -14.20 -5.54
CA GLN A 262 -16.33 -14.23 -6.47
C GLN A 262 -17.70 -14.17 -5.79
N ALA A 263 -17.80 -13.76 -4.52
CA ALA A 263 -19.05 -13.69 -3.75
C ALA A 263 -19.86 -14.99 -3.81
N LYS A 264 -19.16 -16.13 -3.79
CA LYS A 264 -19.78 -17.44 -3.83
C LYS A 264 -20.33 -17.81 -2.46
N ILE A 265 -21.63 -18.12 -2.37
CA ILE A 265 -22.24 -18.68 -1.16
C ILE A 265 -21.76 -20.12 -0.98
N PRO A 266 -21.22 -20.51 0.19
CA PRO A 266 -20.83 -21.88 0.46
C PRO A 266 -22.03 -22.83 0.33
N HIS A 267 -22.04 -23.70 -0.65
CA HIS A 267 -23.04 -24.75 -0.82
C HIS A 267 -22.42 -25.98 -1.48
N ARG A 268 -22.87 -27.17 -1.07
CA ARG A 268 -22.28 -28.44 -1.51
C ARG A 268 -22.48 -28.71 -3.01
N TRP A 269 -23.62 -28.29 -3.56
CA TRP A 269 -24.05 -28.66 -4.91
C TRP A 269 -24.44 -27.45 -5.76
N GLU A 270 -24.80 -26.31 -5.15
CA GLU A 270 -25.27 -25.14 -5.87
C GLU A 270 -24.15 -24.11 -6.05
N PHE A 271 -24.10 -23.49 -7.21
CA PHE A 271 -23.20 -22.39 -7.53
C PHE A 271 -24.02 -21.09 -7.48
N ARG A 272 -24.16 -20.54 -6.26
CA ARG A 272 -24.92 -19.31 -6.03
C ARG A 272 -23.96 -18.19 -5.65
N HIS A 273 -24.21 -17.02 -6.19
CA HIS A 273 -23.46 -15.80 -5.95
C HIS A 273 -24.44 -14.72 -5.51
N ASP A 274 -24.19 -14.05 -4.41
CA ASP A 274 -25.08 -13.04 -3.83
C ASP A 274 -24.71 -11.60 -4.19
N HIS A 275 -23.48 -11.39 -4.68
CA HIS A 275 -22.95 -10.09 -5.09
C HIS A 275 -22.17 -10.20 -6.39
N ILE A 276 -21.84 -9.03 -6.98
CA ILE A 276 -20.78 -8.94 -7.99
C ILE A 276 -19.45 -9.18 -7.26
N GLY A 277 -18.81 -10.29 -7.58
CA GLY A 277 -17.54 -10.68 -6.98
C GLY A 277 -16.38 -10.58 -7.96
N PHE A 278 -15.16 -10.66 -7.41
CA PHE A 278 -13.91 -10.56 -8.17
C PHE A 278 -13.10 -11.85 -8.01
N ASN A 279 -12.43 -12.27 -9.05
CA ASN A 279 -11.45 -13.35 -8.96
C ASN A 279 -10.06 -12.77 -8.71
N TYR A 280 -9.87 -12.20 -7.50
CA TYR A 280 -8.62 -11.56 -7.08
C TYR A 280 -7.86 -12.39 -6.05
N ARG A 281 -8.19 -13.67 -5.94
CA ARG A 281 -7.58 -14.60 -4.98
C ARG A 281 -6.12 -14.86 -5.31
N MET A 282 -5.26 -14.75 -4.30
CA MET A 282 -3.88 -15.19 -4.42
C MET A 282 -3.81 -16.73 -4.51
N PRO A 283 -3.04 -17.30 -5.45
CA PRO A 283 -2.77 -18.75 -5.44
C PRO A 283 -2.00 -19.19 -4.20
N ASN A 284 -2.26 -20.42 -3.75
CA ASN A 284 -1.61 -21.02 -2.58
C ASN A 284 -0.07 -21.11 -2.73
N ILE A 285 0.40 -21.34 -3.95
CA ILE A 285 1.85 -21.37 -4.25
C ILE A 285 2.50 -19.99 -4.01
N ASN A 286 1.83 -18.88 -4.32
CA ASN A 286 2.30 -17.53 -4.04
C ASN A 286 2.24 -17.25 -2.51
N ALA A 287 1.17 -17.67 -1.85
CA ALA A 287 1.04 -17.54 -0.40
C ALA A 287 2.09 -18.34 0.36
N ALA A 288 2.46 -19.54 -0.12
CA ALA A 288 3.55 -20.36 0.43
C ALA A 288 4.88 -19.61 0.38
N LEU A 289 5.18 -18.98 -0.75
CA LEU A 289 6.35 -18.10 -0.88
C LEU A 289 6.27 -16.93 0.11
N GLY A 290 5.09 -16.28 0.22
CA GLY A 290 4.84 -15.21 1.17
C GLY A 290 5.06 -15.60 2.63
N CYS A 291 4.63 -16.80 3.05
CA CYS A 291 4.88 -17.30 4.39
C CYS A 291 6.38 -17.40 4.70
N ALA A 292 7.16 -17.97 3.78
CA ALA A 292 8.60 -18.12 3.96
C ALA A 292 9.33 -16.77 3.97
N GLN A 293 8.91 -15.84 3.13
CA GLN A 293 9.46 -14.49 3.06
C GLN A 293 9.14 -13.67 4.33
N LEU A 294 7.92 -13.80 4.86
CA LEU A 294 7.52 -13.11 6.10
C LEU A 294 8.33 -13.59 7.31
N GLU A 295 8.71 -14.86 7.38
CA GLU A 295 9.59 -15.42 8.42
C GLU A 295 10.96 -14.72 8.48
N ASN A 296 11.38 -14.06 7.41
CA ASN A 296 12.66 -13.35 7.32
C ASN A 296 12.53 -11.83 7.16
N LEU A 297 11.31 -11.26 7.22
CA LEU A 297 11.07 -9.84 6.96
C LEU A 297 11.95 -8.93 7.82
N ASP A 298 12.02 -9.16 9.13
CA ASP A 298 12.81 -8.32 10.04
C ASP A 298 14.31 -8.34 9.70
N LYS A 299 14.83 -9.48 9.25
CA LYS A 299 16.22 -9.60 8.79
C LYS A 299 16.45 -8.79 7.51
N TYR A 300 15.48 -8.81 6.59
CA TYR A 300 15.59 -8.05 5.35
C TYR A 300 15.52 -6.54 5.62
N VAL A 301 14.62 -6.10 6.51
CA VAL A 301 14.54 -4.71 6.93
C VAL A 301 15.84 -4.27 7.62
N ALA A 302 16.37 -5.06 8.54
CA ALA A 302 17.63 -4.77 9.20
C ALA A 302 18.80 -4.65 8.22
N SER A 303 18.86 -5.53 7.21
CA SER A 303 19.88 -5.48 6.14
C SER A 303 19.77 -4.20 5.30
N LYS A 304 18.55 -3.81 4.89
CA LYS A 304 18.31 -2.56 4.15
C LYS A 304 18.73 -1.33 4.96
N ARG A 305 18.37 -1.29 6.22
CA ARG A 305 18.75 -0.19 7.14
C ARG A 305 20.26 -0.09 7.32
N LYS A 306 20.97 -1.23 7.39
CA LYS A 306 22.42 -1.24 7.44
C LYS A 306 23.04 -0.63 6.17
N VAL A 307 22.57 -1.05 5.00
CA VAL A 307 23.02 -0.48 3.71
C VAL A 307 22.77 1.02 3.65
N ALA A 308 21.58 1.48 4.05
CA ALA A 308 21.26 2.90 4.08
C ALA A 308 22.20 3.69 5.00
N ALA A 309 22.52 3.16 6.18
CA ALA A 309 23.48 3.80 7.11
C ALA A 309 24.87 3.90 6.50
N GLU A 310 25.35 2.90 5.77
CA GLU A 310 26.64 2.93 5.06
C GLU A 310 26.64 4.02 3.97
N TYR A 311 25.53 4.17 3.22
CA TYR A 311 25.38 5.24 2.23
C TYR A 311 25.39 6.62 2.88
N ILE A 312 24.58 6.84 3.90
CA ILE A 312 24.50 8.13 4.63
C ILE A 312 25.87 8.53 5.16
N GLU A 313 26.62 7.60 5.78
CA GLU A 313 27.95 7.89 6.30
C GLU A 313 28.96 8.22 5.18
N HIS A 314 28.92 7.49 4.07
CA HIS A 314 29.83 7.71 2.95
C HIS A 314 29.63 9.08 2.27
N PHE A 315 28.37 9.47 2.11
CA PHE A 315 28.03 10.69 1.36
C PHE A 315 27.83 11.94 2.21
N LYS A 316 27.88 11.84 3.53
CA LYS A 316 27.57 12.98 4.43
C LYS A 316 28.38 14.26 4.20
N ASN A 317 29.55 14.15 3.57
CA ASN A 317 30.46 15.28 3.26
C ASN A 317 30.60 15.51 1.75
N VAL A 318 29.71 14.96 0.94
CA VAL A 318 29.73 15.13 -0.50
C VAL A 318 28.71 16.20 -0.88
N ASP A 319 29.18 17.35 -1.36
CA ASP A 319 28.31 18.44 -1.78
C ASP A 319 27.35 18.02 -2.90
N GLY A 320 26.11 18.42 -2.78
CA GLY A 320 25.08 18.15 -3.79
C GLY A 320 24.43 16.76 -3.68
N ILE A 321 24.69 16.01 -2.60
CA ILE A 321 24.04 14.75 -2.31
C ILE A 321 23.42 14.80 -0.91
N ASP A 322 22.10 14.78 -0.85
CA ASP A 322 21.36 14.70 0.39
C ASP A 322 20.58 13.39 0.47
N PHE A 323 20.54 12.79 1.65
CA PHE A 323 19.75 11.59 1.91
C PHE A 323 18.47 11.94 2.62
N PHE A 324 17.38 11.40 2.10
CA PHE A 324 16.11 11.43 2.77
C PHE A 324 16.13 10.42 3.93
N VAL A 325 16.00 10.91 5.15
CA VAL A 325 16.00 10.11 6.37
C VAL A 325 14.60 10.00 6.96
N GLU A 326 14.37 8.96 7.76
CA GLU A 326 13.06 8.76 8.39
C GLU A 326 12.73 9.90 9.38
N PRO A 327 11.47 10.40 9.37
CA PRO A 327 11.02 11.40 10.31
C PRO A 327 11.01 10.92 11.76
N GLU A 328 10.95 11.85 12.71
CA GLU A 328 10.80 11.52 14.14
C GLU A 328 9.57 10.65 14.40
N ASN A 329 9.67 9.77 15.38
CA ASN A 329 8.61 8.83 15.77
C ASN A 329 8.20 7.83 14.68
N THR A 330 9.02 7.67 13.66
CA THR A 330 8.80 6.67 12.61
C THR A 330 9.91 5.63 12.61
N PHE A 331 9.57 4.46 12.10
CA PHE A 331 10.52 3.43 11.73
C PHE A 331 10.24 3.05 10.26
N SER A 332 11.18 3.36 9.38
CA SER A 332 11.06 3.04 7.97
C SER A 332 11.74 1.72 7.63
N ASN A 333 11.12 0.92 6.78
CA ASN A 333 11.73 -0.29 6.21
C ASN A 333 12.78 0.04 5.14
N LEU A 334 12.89 1.33 4.74
CA LEU A 334 13.78 1.80 3.69
C LEU A 334 13.66 0.94 2.41
N SER A 335 12.43 0.82 1.94
CA SER A 335 12.10 0.05 0.72
C SER A 335 12.99 0.45 -0.44
N LEU A 336 13.24 1.76 -0.57
CA LEU A 336 14.21 2.36 -1.48
C LEU A 336 15.06 3.39 -0.73
N ILE A 337 16.33 3.51 -1.12
CA ILE A 337 17.21 4.59 -0.67
C ILE A 337 17.05 5.72 -1.68
N HIS A 338 16.46 6.83 -1.27
CA HIS A 338 16.27 7.98 -2.15
C HIS A 338 17.40 8.97 -1.97
N ILE A 339 18.03 9.37 -3.09
CA ILE A 339 19.05 10.40 -3.17
C ILE A 339 18.47 11.55 -3.98
N SER A 340 18.36 12.75 -3.42
CA SER A 340 17.94 13.93 -4.15
C SER A 340 19.14 14.72 -4.66
N GLU A 341 19.13 15.12 -5.94
CA GLU A 341 20.02 16.12 -6.49
C GLU A 341 19.30 17.48 -6.48
N PRO A 342 19.85 18.52 -5.86
CA PRO A 342 19.18 19.83 -5.83
C PRO A 342 19.16 20.55 -7.20
N THR A 343 19.87 20.05 -8.19
CA THR A 343 20.08 20.74 -9.48
C THR A 343 19.09 20.35 -10.60
N ARG A 344 18.15 19.45 -10.40
CA ARG A 344 17.19 19.02 -11.43
C ARG A 344 15.84 19.74 -11.42
N GLN A 345 15.65 20.74 -10.59
CA GLN A 345 14.35 21.46 -10.53
C GLN A 345 14.11 22.42 -11.70
N GLU A 346 15.09 22.70 -12.55
CA GLU A 346 14.94 23.61 -13.70
C GLU A 346 14.63 22.92 -15.05
N ALA A 347 14.51 21.60 -15.10
CA ALA A 347 14.40 20.87 -16.37
C ALA A 347 12.98 20.38 -16.72
N ILE A 348 11.96 20.77 -15.97
CA ILE A 348 10.57 20.45 -16.29
C ILE A 348 9.74 21.74 -16.24
N SER A 349 9.84 22.54 -17.27
CA SER A 349 8.87 23.56 -17.65
C SER A 349 8.31 23.22 -19.03
#